data_8f45df45403e5dd9e4bceca4bea8d76c
#
_entry.id   8f45df45403e5dd9e4bceca4bea8d76c
#
_cell.length_a   1.000
_cell.length_b   1.000
_cell.length_c   1.000
_cell.angle_alpha   90.00
_cell.angle_beta   90.00
_cell.angle_gamma   90.00
#
_symmetry.space_group_name_H-M   'P 1'
#
loop_
_entity.id
_entity.type
_entity.pdbx_description
1 polymer ?
#
loop_
_entity_poly.entity_id
_entity_poly.type
_entity_poly.pdbx_seq_one_letter_code
_entity_poly.pdbx_strand_id
1 'polypeptide(L)'
;HAVLLACFIVLAIWVRYELHQKCPMIDVRLLANKKIALALFCMVMFALGAIQMTQIVSLLIQQPSWTGIGFEKSATFFGLINLPCVLLALFGGWISARITLIRGSRSAAMLGASLMGIAWVVISLYHSDLFLVMGMFYIATIGYPTLYAALQNMIVEAAPLSRTSEAAGVGAVFRMVFSAVGAQTVGILLAT
;
A
#
# COMPACT_ATOMS: atom_id res chain seq x y z
N HIS A 1 20.97 -7.67 14.29
CA HIS A 1 21.89 -7.30 13.20
C HIS A 1 22.32 -8.53 12.37
N ALA A 2 22.68 -9.67 13.00
CA ALA A 2 23.12 -10.88 12.29
C ALA A 2 22.03 -11.46 11.35
N VAL A 3 20.76 -11.46 11.75
CA VAL A 3 19.63 -11.93 10.94
C VAL A 3 19.44 -11.05 9.71
N LEU A 4 19.53 -9.73 9.84
CA LEU A 4 19.44 -8.80 8.72
C LEU A 4 20.58 -9.02 7.71
N LEU A 5 21.80 -9.19 8.18
CA LEU A 5 22.96 -9.52 7.33
C LEU A 5 22.75 -10.84 6.59
N ALA A 6 22.26 -11.88 7.29
CA ALA A 6 21.95 -13.17 6.67
C ALA A 6 20.87 -13.03 5.59
N CYS A 7 19.80 -12.27 5.84
CA CYS A 7 18.75 -11.98 4.85
C CYS A 7 19.30 -11.27 3.61
N PHE A 8 20.17 -10.26 3.78
CA PHE A 8 20.80 -9.56 2.66
C PHE A 8 21.72 -10.47 1.83
N ILE A 9 22.49 -11.33 2.51
CA ILE A 9 23.39 -12.29 1.82
C ILE A 9 22.56 -13.29 1.01
N VAL A 10 21.52 -13.88 1.61
CA VAL A 10 20.64 -14.83 0.92
C VAL A 10 19.95 -14.17 -0.27
N LEU A 11 19.46 -12.95 -0.11
CA LEU A 11 18.81 -12.18 -1.18
C LEU A 11 19.80 -11.87 -2.32
N ALA A 12 21.02 -11.47 -2.00
CA ALA A 12 22.08 -11.20 -2.99
C ALA A 12 22.47 -12.46 -3.76
N ILE A 13 22.61 -13.60 -3.07
CA ILE A 13 22.88 -14.90 -3.68
C ILE A 13 21.74 -15.31 -4.60
N TRP A 14 20.49 -15.14 -4.14
CA TRP A 14 19.31 -15.48 -4.93
C TRP A 14 19.21 -14.62 -6.19
N VAL A 15 19.38 -13.29 -6.10
CA VAL A 15 19.37 -12.39 -7.25
C VAL A 15 20.48 -12.77 -8.24
N ARG A 16 21.67 -13.08 -7.75
CA ARG A 16 22.80 -13.51 -8.61
C ARG A 16 22.51 -14.84 -9.30
N TYR A 17 21.88 -15.78 -8.62
CA TYR A 17 21.45 -17.05 -9.19
C TYR A 17 20.41 -16.84 -10.29
N GLU A 18 19.38 -16.02 -10.03
CA GLU A 18 18.29 -15.72 -10.95
C GLU A 18 18.78 -15.03 -12.24
N LEU A 19 19.77 -14.13 -12.13
CA LEU A 19 20.37 -13.45 -13.27
C LEU A 19 21.12 -14.40 -14.23
N HIS A 20 21.57 -15.58 -13.76
CA HIS A 20 22.29 -16.57 -14.57
C HIS A 20 21.39 -17.66 -15.13
N GLN A 21 20.12 -17.73 -14.76
CA GLN A 21 19.16 -18.71 -15.27
C GLN A 21 18.68 -18.34 -16.69
N LYS A 22 18.55 -19.39 -17.54
CA LYS A 22 17.98 -19.22 -18.90
C LYS A 22 16.46 -18.98 -18.88
N CYS A 23 15.77 -19.46 -17.83
CA CYS A 23 14.34 -19.22 -17.59
C CYS A 23 14.18 -18.72 -16.15
N PRO A 24 14.45 -17.43 -15.86
CA PRO A 24 14.32 -16.89 -14.52
C PRO A 24 12.85 -16.89 -14.07
N MET A 25 12.59 -17.20 -12.80
CA MET A 25 11.24 -17.09 -12.22
C MET A 25 10.79 -15.62 -12.16
N ILE A 26 11.75 -14.70 -11.99
CA ILE A 26 11.54 -13.26 -12.03
C ILE A 26 12.55 -12.66 -12.98
N ASP A 27 12.11 -12.26 -14.16
CA ASP A 27 12.99 -11.60 -15.13
C ASP A 27 13.24 -10.15 -14.69
N VAL A 28 14.41 -9.92 -14.07
CA VAL A 28 14.86 -8.58 -13.65
C VAL A 28 14.92 -7.61 -14.84
N ARG A 29 14.99 -8.12 -16.08
CA ARG A 29 14.95 -7.29 -17.29
C ARG A 29 13.59 -6.62 -17.50
N LEU A 30 12.50 -7.14 -16.90
CA LEU A 30 11.21 -6.46 -16.89
C LEU A 30 11.30 -5.09 -16.20
N LEU A 31 12.17 -4.95 -15.19
CA LEU A 31 12.46 -3.69 -14.52
C LEU A 31 13.12 -2.63 -15.43
N ALA A 32 13.77 -3.06 -16.53
CA ALA A 32 14.33 -2.15 -17.52
C ALA A 32 13.26 -1.41 -18.33
N ASN A 33 12.02 -1.91 -18.35
CA ASN A 33 10.90 -1.21 -18.98
C ASN A 33 10.47 -0.03 -18.10
N LYS A 34 10.64 1.19 -18.60
CA LYS A 34 10.33 2.43 -17.88
C LYS A 34 8.89 2.48 -17.35
N LYS A 35 7.92 1.89 -18.07
CA LYS A 35 6.52 1.85 -17.63
C LYS A 35 6.33 0.92 -16.42
N ILE A 36 6.95 -0.26 -16.45
CA ILE A 36 6.92 -1.21 -15.34
C ILE A 36 7.66 -0.64 -14.13
N ALA A 37 8.85 -0.07 -14.34
CA ALA A 37 9.63 0.55 -13.27
C ALA A 37 8.88 1.69 -12.59
N LEU A 38 8.17 2.54 -13.35
CA LEU A 38 7.36 3.61 -12.79
C LEU A 38 6.16 3.06 -12.00
N ALA A 39 5.46 2.05 -12.52
CA ALA A 39 4.35 1.43 -11.82
C ALA A 39 4.80 0.73 -10.52
N LEU A 40 5.96 0.06 -10.53
CA LEU A 40 6.57 -0.52 -9.35
C LEU A 40 7.01 0.54 -8.34
N PHE A 41 7.57 1.65 -8.80
CA PHE A 41 7.89 2.79 -7.92
C PHE A 41 6.64 3.33 -7.22
N CYS A 42 5.54 3.51 -7.96
CA CYS A 42 4.26 3.89 -7.36
C CYS A 42 3.76 2.84 -6.35
N MET A 43 3.96 1.54 -6.64
CA MET A 43 3.62 0.46 -5.73
C MET A 43 4.48 0.50 -4.44
N VAL A 44 5.76 0.85 -4.54
CA VAL A 44 6.64 1.05 -3.38
C VAL A 44 6.15 2.21 -2.52
N MET A 45 5.84 3.36 -3.12
CA MET A 45 5.30 4.51 -2.39
C MET A 45 3.97 4.18 -1.70
N PHE A 46 3.09 3.45 -2.41
CA PHE A 46 1.85 2.94 -1.85
C PHE A 46 2.09 2.01 -0.65
N ALA A 47 3.05 1.10 -0.76
CA ALA A 47 3.36 0.13 0.29
C ALA A 47 3.99 0.78 1.53
N LEU A 48 4.85 1.77 1.34
CA LEU A 48 5.48 2.52 2.43
C LEU A 48 4.49 3.38 3.22
N GLY A 49 3.56 4.02 2.52
CA GLY A 49 2.66 5.02 3.12
C GLY A 49 1.23 4.53 3.30
N ALA A 50 0.53 4.25 2.20
CA ALA A 50 -0.92 4.03 2.21
C ALA A 50 -1.35 2.80 3.01
N ILE A 51 -0.58 1.72 2.98
CA ILE A 51 -0.86 0.48 3.73
C ILE A 51 -0.83 0.71 5.24
N GLN A 52 0.02 1.63 5.72
CA GLN A 52 0.21 1.87 7.15
C GLN A 52 -0.95 2.66 7.79
N MET A 53 -1.88 3.19 7.00
CA MET A 53 -2.96 4.04 7.50
C MET A 53 -3.82 3.34 8.56
N THR A 54 -4.17 2.08 8.35
CA THR A 54 -4.97 1.30 9.31
C THR A 54 -4.25 1.16 10.65
N GLN A 55 -2.94 0.93 10.62
CA GLN A 55 -2.12 0.80 11.82
C GLN A 55 -2.02 2.14 12.58
N ILE A 56 -1.78 3.23 11.85
CA ILE A 56 -1.64 4.57 12.45
C ILE A 56 -2.97 5.04 13.05
N VAL A 57 -4.09 4.86 12.33
CA VAL A 57 -5.42 5.22 12.85
C VAL A 57 -5.80 4.35 14.04
N SER A 58 -5.45 3.05 14.02
CA SER A 58 -5.67 2.16 15.17
C SER A 58 -4.93 2.65 16.42
N LEU A 59 -3.67 3.05 16.27
CA LEU A 59 -2.87 3.59 17.36
C LEU A 59 -3.42 4.93 17.86
N LEU A 60 -3.77 5.84 16.95
CA LEU A 60 -4.35 7.14 17.29
C LEU A 60 -5.64 6.99 18.12
N ILE A 61 -6.51 6.05 17.76
CA ILE A 61 -7.78 5.80 18.46
C ILE A 61 -7.54 5.19 19.85
N GLN A 62 -6.51 4.36 20.01
CA GLN A 62 -6.23 3.63 21.25
C GLN A 62 -5.28 4.37 22.19
N GLN A 63 -4.55 5.36 21.73
CA GLN A 63 -3.64 6.14 22.58
C GLN A 63 -4.38 6.84 23.72
N PRO A 64 -3.76 6.90 24.93
CA PRO A 64 -4.32 7.61 26.07
C PRO A 64 -4.50 9.11 25.81
N SER A 65 -5.55 9.70 26.37
CA SER A 65 -5.88 11.12 26.21
C SER A 65 -4.80 12.08 26.74
N TRP A 66 -4.00 11.64 27.71
CA TRP A 66 -2.91 12.46 28.27
C TRP A 66 -1.78 12.74 27.26
N THR A 67 -1.69 12.00 26.15
CA THR A 67 -0.74 12.30 25.05
C THR A 67 -1.14 13.53 24.23
N GLY A 68 -2.33 14.09 24.46
CA GLY A 68 -2.88 15.23 23.72
C GLY A 68 -3.42 14.91 22.33
N ILE A 69 -3.22 13.69 21.83
CA ILE A 69 -3.61 13.27 20.47
C ILE A 69 -4.53 12.03 20.50
N GLY A 70 -4.48 11.23 21.56
CA GLY A 70 -5.22 9.97 21.67
C GLY A 70 -6.69 10.16 22.05
N PHE A 71 -7.53 9.24 21.57
CA PHE A 71 -8.98 9.23 21.85
C PHE A 71 -9.37 8.29 23.00
N GLU A 72 -8.41 7.54 23.56
CA GLU A 72 -8.61 6.61 24.69
C GLU A 72 -9.76 5.60 24.47
N LYS A 73 -9.95 5.18 23.22
CA LYS A 73 -10.97 4.19 22.87
C LYS A 73 -10.40 2.78 22.87
N SER A 74 -11.26 1.80 23.14
CA SER A 74 -10.87 0.39 23.17
C SER A 74 -10.56 -0.15 21.77
N ALA A 75 -9.75 -1.21 21.69
CA ALA A 75 -9.53 -1.95 20.46
C ALA A 75 -10.83 -2.50 19.85
N THR A 76 -11.83 -2.85 20.71
CA THR A 76 -13.15 -3.28 20.27
C THR A 76 -13.88 -2.16 19.52
N PHE A 77 -13.76 -0.93 19.97
CA PHE A 77 -14.35 0.24 19.31
C PHE A 77 -13.74 0.43 17.91
N PHE A 78 -12.40 0.32 17.78
CA PHE A 78 -11.75 0.36 16.48
C PHE A 78 -12.19 -0.80 15.58
N GLY A 79 -12.37 -2.01 16.13
CA GLY A 79 -12.91 -3.16 15.42
C GLY A 79 -14.30 -2.90 14.84
N LEU A 80 -15.20 -2.27 15.63
CA LEU A 80 -16.54 -1.89 15.17
C LEU A 80 -16.49 -0.85 14.03
N ILE A 81 -15.57 0.12 14.10
CA ILE A 81 -15.36 1.11 13.02
C ILE A 81 -14.88 0.41 11.74
N ASN A 82 -14.12 -0.67 11.84
CA ASN A 82 -13.64 -1.42 10.69
C ASN A 82 -14.72 -2.27 10.00
N LEU A 83 -15.85 -2.58 10.63
CA LEU A 83 -16.89 -3.38 9.99
C LEU A 83 -17.44 -2.73 8.70
N PRO A 84 -17.83 -1.43 8.69
CA PRO A 84 -18.25 -0.78 7.45
C PRO A 84 -17.13 -0.68 6.41
N CYS A 85 -15.86 -0.64 6.84
CA CYS A 85 -14.72 -0.54 5.93
C CYS A 85 -14.65 -1.70 4.93
N VAL A 86 -15.01 -2.92 5.34
CA VAL A 86 -15.03 -4.09 4.45
C VAL A 86 -16.00 -3.87 3.29
N LEU A 87 -17.18 -3.33 3.55
CA LEU A 87 -18.17 -3.00 2.53
C LEU A 87 -17.70 -1.85 1.63
N LEU A 88 -17.12 -0.80 2.23
CA LEU A 88 -16.56 0.33 1.49
C LEU A 88 -15.39 -0.08 0.59
N ALA A 89 -14.57 -1.03 1.02
CA ALA A 89 -13.48 -1.56 0.21
C ALA A 89 -13.97 -2.25 -1.07
N LEU A 90 -15.11 -2.96 -1.03
CA LEU A 90 -15.74 -3.54 -2.21
C LEU A 90 -16.12 -2.47 -3.24
N PHE A 91 -16.67 -1.34 -2.79
CA PHE A 91 -16.96 -0.20 -3.67
C PHE A 91 -15.69 0.37 -4.31
N GLY A 92 -14.59 0.46 -3.55
CA GLY A 92 -13.29 0.91 -4.08
C GLY A 92 -12.78 0.02 -5.21
N GLY A 93 -12.87 -1.29 -5.08
CA GLY A 93 -12.54 -2.24 -6.14
C GLY A 93 -13.43 -2.08 -7.38
N TRP A 94 -14.74 -1.92 -7.18
CA TRP A 94 -15.69 -1.70 -8.26
C TRP A 94 -15.45 -0.37 -8.99
N ILE A 95 -15.18 0.72 -8.25
CA ILE A 95 -14.82 2.03 -8.81
C ILE A 95 -13.56 1.90 -9.67
N SER A 96 -12.51 1.22 -9.16
CA SER A 96 -11.28 0.98 -9.90
C SER A 96 -11.56 0.28 -11.23
N ALA A 97 -12.32 -0.81 -11.21
CA ALA A 97 -12.66 -1.56 -12.41
C ALA A 97 -13.42 -0.71 -13.43
N ARG A 98 -14.43 0.04 -13.00
CA ARG A 98 -15.24 0.92 -13.87
C ARG A 98 -14.40 2.02 -14.49
N ILE A 99 -13.55 2.70 -13.71
CA ILE A 99 -12.71 3.78 -14.24
C ILE A 99 -11.64 3.23 -15.17
N THR A 100 -11.05 2.08 -14.84
CA THR A 100 -10.07 1.42 -15.70
C THR A 100 -10.65 1.10 -17.07
N LEU A 101 -11.89 0.60 -17.14
CA LEU A 101 -12.57 0.30 -18.38
C LEU A 101 -12.87 1.55 -19.23
N ILE A 102 -13.21 2.69 -18.60
CA ILE A 102 -13.65 3.89 -19.32
C ILE A 102 -12.49 4.82 -19.64
N ARG A 103 -11.56 5.02 -18.71
CA ARG A 103 -10.47 6.03 -18.78
C ARG A 103 -9.07 5.47 -18.62
N GLY A 104 -8.94 4.15 -18.44
CA GLY A 104 -7.65 3.46 -18.24
C GLY A 104 -7.18 3.44 -16.80
N SER A 105 -6.24 2.52 -16.52
CA SER A 105 -5.70 2.25 -15.18
C SER A 105 -5.03 3.46 -14.53
N ARG A 106 -4.42 4.34 -15.33
CA ARG A 106 -3.78 5.57 -14.83
C ARG A 106 -4.78 6.51 -14.16
N SER A 107 -5.97 6.68 -14.73
CA SER A 107 -7.01 7.55 -14.17
C SER A 107 -7.58 6.98 -12.87
N ALA A 108 -7.72 5.65 -12.77
CA ALA A 108 -8.12 4.97 -11.55
C ALA A 108 -7.05 5.13 -10.46
N ALA A 109 -5.75 5.00 -10.81
CA ALA A 109 -4.65 5.22 -9.88
C ALA A 109 -4.61 6.65 -9.36
N MET A 110 -4.80 7.66 -10.23
CA MET A 110 -4.85 9.06 -9.82
C MET A 110 -6.00 9.35 -8.86
N LEU A 111 -7.19 8.78 -9.12
CA LEU A 111 -8.33 8.93 -8.22
C LEU A 111 -8.07 8.25 -6.86
N GLY A 112 -7.59 7.01 -6.85
CA GLY A 112 -7.26 6.32 -5.61
C GLY A 112 -6.16 7.05 -4.80
N ALA A 113 -5.12 7.55 -5.49
CA ALA A 113 -4.06 8.33 -4.85
C ALA A 113 -4.57 9.66 -4.28
N SER A 114 -5.46 10.36 -4.98
CA SER A 114 -6.05 11.61 -4.48
C SER A 114 -6.93 11.38 -3.25
N LEU A 115 -7.77 10.34 -3.24
CA LEU A 115 -8.58 9.99 -2.07
C LEU A 115 -7.70 9.67 -0.85
N MET A 116 -6.65 8.87 -1.04
CA MET A 116 -5.69 8.56 0.02
C MET A 116 -4.92 9.78 0.48
N GLY A 117 -4.44 10.61 -0.46
CA GLY A 117 -3.68 11.83 -0.15
C GLY A 117 -4.50 12.84 0.63
N ILE A 118 -5.75 13.09 0.22
CA ILE A 118 -6.67 13.98 0.93
C ILE A 118 -6.91 13.45 2.35
N ALA A 119 -7.19 12.16 2.50
CA ALA A 119 -7.43 11.56 3.80
C ALA A 119 -6.21 11.72 4.73
N TRP A 120 -4.99 11.47 4.23
CA TRP A 120 -3.75 11.66 5.00
C TRP A 120 -3.54 13.11 5.43
N VAL A 121 -3.70 14.06 4.50
CA VAL A 121 -3.51 15.49 4.79
C VAL A 121 -4.53 15.98 5.82
N VAL A 122 -5.81 15.61 5.66
CA VAL A 122 -6.85 16.05 6.59
C VAL A 122 -6.67 15.44 7.97
N ILE A 123 -6.34 14.15 8.09
CA ILE A 123 -6.06 13.52 9.38
C ILE A 123 -4.83 14.18 10.05
N SER A 124 -3.79 14.48 9.28
CA SER A 124 -2.59 15.15 9.81
C SER A 124 -2.89 16.54 10.37
N LEU A 125 -3.78 17.30 9.72
CA LEU A 125 -4.12 18.66 10.15
C LEU A 125 -5.18 18.70 11.27
N TYR A 126 -6.12 17.77 11.27
CA TYR A 126 -7.30 17.75 12.16
C TYR A 126 -7.43 16.45 12.94
N HIS A 127 -6.32 15.95 13.50
CA HIS A 127 -6.27 14.69 14.24
C HIS A 127 -7.03 14.71 15.58
N SER A 128 -7.45 15.90 16.06
CA SER A 128 -8.15 16.05 17.35
C SER A 128 -9.65 15.72 17.29
N ASP A 129 -10.25 15.66 16.09
CA ASP A 129 -11.66 15.35 15.92
C ASP A 129 -11.87 13.90 15.49
N LEU A 130 -12.42 13.08 16.40
CA LEU A 130 -12.67 11.67 16.17
C LEU A 130 -13.58 11.42 14.95
N PHE A 131 -14.67 12.21 14.81
CA PHE A 131 -15.61 12.02 13.70
C PHE A 131 -14.97 12.32 12.36
N LEU A 132 -14.12 13.33 12.31
CA LEU A 132 -13.39 13.71 11.10
C LEU A 132 -12.35 12.63 10.76
N VAL A 133 -11.59 12.13 11.74
CA VAL A 133 -10.62 11.03 11.56
C VAL A 133 -11.35 9.79 11.02
N MET A 134 -12.50 9.40 11.60
CA MET A 134 -13.28 8.27 11.13
C MET A 134 -13.80 8.48 9.69
N GLY A 135 -14.33 9.66 9.38
CA GLY A 135 -14.81 9.99 8.04
C GLY A 135 -13.70 9.92 6.99
N MET A 136 -12.52 10.47 7.30
CA MET A 136 -11.35 10.39 6.41
C MET A 136 -10.81 8.97 6.28
N PHE A 137 -10.85 8.18 7.35
CA PHE A 137 -10.49 6.77 7.31
C PHE A 137 -11.41 5.97 6.37
N TYR A 138 -12.72 6.24 6.35
CA TYR A 138 -13.65 5.61 5.41
C TYR A 138 -13.37 6.03 3.95
N ILE A 139 -13.04 7.29 3.70
CA ILE A 139 -12.62 7.76 2.37
C ILE A 139 -11.34 7.04 1.92
N ALA A 140 -10.36 6.92 2.81
CA ALA A 140 -9.14 6.17 2.54
C ALA A 140 -9.39 4.69 2.26
N THR A 141 -10.37 4.09 2.96
CA THR A 141 -10.76 2.68 2.75
C THR A 141 -11.33 2.43 1.35
N ILE A 142 -11.96 3.43 0.72
CA ILE A 142 -12.35 3.35 -0.69
C ILE A 142 -11.14 3.60 -1.60
N GLY A 143 -10.30 4.57 -1.27
CA GLY A 143 -9.11 4.92 -2.05
C GLY A 143 -8.07 3.81 -2.12
N TYR A 144 -7.87 3.07 -1.02
CA TYR A 144 -6.88 2.00 -0.91
C TYR A 144 -7.06 0.91 -2.00
N PRO A 145 -8.20 0.18 -2.08
CA PRO A 145 -8.37 -0.85 -3.10
C PRO A 145 -8.46 -0.27 -4.52
N THR A 146 -8.96 0.96 -4.66
CA THR A 146 -8.97 1.67 -5.94
C THR A 146 -7.55 1.87 -6.48
N LEU A 147 -6.66 2.38 -5.64
CA LEU A 147 -5.25 2.60 -6.00
C LEU A 147 -4.52 1.27 -6.22
N TYR A 148 -4.68 0.32 -5.31
CA TYR A 148 -4.00 -0.96 -5.38
C TYR A 148 -4.35 -1.73 -6.66
N ALA A 149 -5.64 -1.88 -6.99
CA ALA A 149 -6.08 -2.57 -8.20
C ALA A 149 -5.59 -1.85 -9.47
N ALA A 150 -5.63 -0.52 -9.49
CA ALA A 150 -5.13 0.26 -10.62
C ALA A 150 -3.62 0.09 -10.83
N LEU A 151 -2.82 0.09 -9.76
CA LEU A 151 -1.37 -0.14 -9.84
C LEU A 151 -1.05 -1.55 -10.34
N GLN A 152 -1.77 -2.57 -9.88
CA GLN A 152 -1.62 -3.93 -10.38
C GLN A 152 -1.96 -4.02 -11.87
N ASN A 153 -3.06 -3.40 -12.31
CA ASN A 153 -3.42 -3.35 -13.71
C ASN A 153 -2.36 -2.65 -14.56
N MET A 154 -1.79 -1.52 -14.08
CA MET A 154 -0.70 -0.81 -14.79
C MET A 154 0.54 -1.68 -14.97
N ILE A 155 0.90 -2.51 -13.97
CA ILE A 155 2.03 -3.43 -14.06
C ILE A 155 1.75 -4.51 -15.11
N VAL A 156 0.55 -5.09 -15.10
CA VAL A 156 0.13 -6.15 -16.03
C VAL A 156 0.01 -5.62 -17.45
N GLU A 157 -0.59 -4.43 -17.65
CA GLU A 157 -0.73 -3.78 -18.96
C GLU A 157 0.63 -3.41 -19.60
N ALA A 158 1.63 -3.11 -18.77
CA ALA A 158 2.96 -2.77 -19.25
C ALA A 158 3.83 -4.01 -19.59
N ALA A 159 3.42 -5.20 -19.13
CA ALA A 159 4.14 -6.45 -19.36
C ALA A 159 3.74 -7.10 -20.69
N PRO A 160 4.66 -7.86 -21.34
CA PRO A 160 4.31 -8.70 -22.45
C PRO A 160 3.24 -9.74 -22.05
N LEU A 161 2.32 -10.08 -22.97
CA LEU A 161 1.23 -11.03 -22.70
C LEU A 161 1.69 -12.39 -22.16
N SER A 162 2.87 -12.85 -22.59
CA SER A 162 3.47 -14.11 -22.13
C SER A 162 4.04 -14.05 -20.71
N ARG A 163 4.17 -12.85 -20.09
CA ARG A 163 4.86 -12.62 -18.80
C ARG A 163 4.04 -11.79 -17.81
N THR A 164 2.74 -11.72 -17.99
CA THR A 164 1.85 -10.94 -17.13
C THR A 164 1.82 -11.45 -15.69
N SER A 165 1.85 -12.78 -15.51
CA SER A 165 1.90 -13.43 -14.19
C SER A 165 3.20 -13.13 -13.45
N GLU A 166 4.34 -13.13 -14.16
CA GLU A 166 5.64 -12.78 -13.59
C GLU A 166 5.64 -11.32 -13.11
N ALA A 167 5.15 -10.40 -13.95
CA ALA A 167 5.07 -8.98 -13.60
C ALA A 167 4.15 -8.73 -12.39
N ALA A 168 3.00 -9.40 -12.32
CA ALA A 168 2.11 -9.34 -11.17
C ALA A 168 2.78 -9.88 -9.90
N GLY A 169 3.53 -10.98 -10.01
CA GLY A 169 4.29 -11.56 -8.91
C GLY A 169 5.37 -10.60 -8.38
N VAL A 170 6.12 -9.96 -9.27
CA VAL A 170 7.10 -8.91 -8.91
C VAL A 170 6.42 -7.78 -8.14
N GLY A 171 5.28 -7.27 -8.64
CA GLY A 171 4.50 -6.24 -7.95
C GLY A 171 4.08 -6.65 -6.54
N ALA A 172 3.64 -7.91 -6.36
CA ALA A 172 3.26 -8.44 -5.06
C ALA A 172 4.45 -8.53 -4.08
N VAL A 173 5.62 -8.98 -4.54
CA VAL A 173 6.85 -9.04 -3.74
C VAL A 173 7.27 -7.64 -3.31
N PHE A 174 7.33 -6.67 -4.22
CA PHE A 174 7.65 -5.29 -3.90
C PHE A 174 6.70 -4.73 -2.85
N ARG A 175 5.40 -4.93 -3.01
CA ARG A 175 4.41 -4.52 -2.03
C ARG A 175 4.67 -5.12 -0.65
N MET A 176 4.94 -6.42 -0.55
CA MET A 176 5.16 -7.10 0.73
C MET A 176 6.42 -6.59 1.43
N VAL A 177 7.54 -6.51 0.70
CA VAL A 177 8.82 -6.06 1.26
C VAL A 177 8.72 -4.61 1.75
N PHE A 178 8.22 -3.70 0.93
CA PHE A 178 8.14 -2.29 1.30
C PHE A 178 7.02 -1.99 2.30
N SER A 179 5.97 -2.81 2.36
CA SER A 179 4.99 -2.76 3.45
C SER A 179 5.62 -3.10 4.81
N ALA A 180 6.50 -4.11 4.85
CA ALA A 180 7.23 -4.45 6.08
C ALA A 180 8.18 -3.32 6.49
N VAL A 181 8.90 -2.71 5.53
CA VAL A 181 9.75 -1.54 5.78
C VAL A 181 8.93 -0.36 6.31
N GLY A 182 7.78 -0.08 5.69
CA GLY A 182 6.86 0.97 6.14
C GLY A 182 6.36 0.74 7.57
N ALA A 183 5.96 -0.49 7.90
CA ALA A 183 5.52 -0.83 9.25
C ALA A 183 6.63 -0.63 10.29
N GLN A 184 7.87 -1.01 9.98
CA GLN A 184 9.02 -0.78 10.85
C GLN A 184 9.34 0.70 11.02
N THR A 185 9.24 1.48 9.94
CA THR A 185 9.45 2.94 10.00
C THR A 185 8.43 3.60 10.92
N VAL A 186 7.16 3.24 10.80
CA VAL A 186 6.10 3.72 11.70
C VAL A 186 6.38 3.29 13.13
N GLY A 187 6.77 2.03 13.36
CA GLY A 187 7.11 1.52 14.68
C GLY A 187 8.26 2.29 15.36
N ILE A 188 9.31 2.63 14.60
CA ILE A 188 10.45 3.41 15.11
C ILE A 188 10.02 4.85 15.43
N LEU A 189 9.26 5.50 14.54
CA LEU A 189 8.78 6.88 14.76
C LEU A 189 7.85 7.01 15.97
N LEU A 190 7.13 5.94 16.32
CA LEU A 190 6.23 5.93 17.48
C LEU A 190 6.94 5.54 18.78
N ALA A 191 8.16 4.96 18.70
CA ALA A 191 8.96 4.59 19.86
C ALA A 191 9.89 5.70 20.35
N THR A 192 10.05 6.79 19.56
CA THR A 192 10.83 8.00 19.91
C THR A 192 9.93 9.09 20.44
#